data_4ca7ada4c13a4b40c12e794483e3bccb
#
_entry.id   4ca7ada4c13a4b40c12e794483e3bccb
#
_cell.length_a   1.000
_cell.length_b   1.000
_cell.length_c   1.000
_cell.angle_alpha   90.00
_cell.angle_beta   90.00
_cell.angle_gamma   90.00
#
_symmetry.space_group_name_H-M   'P 1'
#
loop_
_entity.id
_entity.type
_entity.pdbx_description
1 polymer ?
#
loop_
_entity_poly.entity_id
_entity_poly.type
_entity_poly.pdbx_seq_one_letter_code
_entity_poly.pdbx_strand_id
1 'polypeptide(L)'
;MLTADDFDKLGFWEDETPEENITVYGMDFGTDYIMLTDDLGKTPTDEKKFIVVAAYDDADCFLWGVELKDFAALKELCAAHAAGSAELLEALRTYKLPK
;
A
#
# COMPACT_ATOMS: atom_id res chain seq x y z
N MET A 1 -7.23 -13.73 -8.14
CA MET A 1 -6.95 -13.41 -6.72
C MET A 1 -5.53 -12.90 -6.57
N LEU A 2 -5.35 -11.85 -5.75
CA LEU A 2 -4.03 -11.29 -5.52
C LEU A 2 -3.18 -12.21 -4.64
N THR A 3 -1.87 -12.25 -4.92
CA THR A 3 -0.91 -13.03 -4.16
C THR A 3 0.24 -12.12 -3.74
N ALA A 4 1.11 -12.61 -2.85
CA ALA A 4 2.31 -11.88 -2.43
C ALA A 4 3.18 -11.49 -3.63
N ASP A 5 3.25 -12.34 -4.64
CA ASP A 5 4.03 -12.10 -5.84
C ASP A 5 3.58 -10.86 -6.61
N ASP A 6 2.27 -10.60 -6.65
CA ASP A 6 1.73 -9.41 -7.30
C ASP A 6 2.25 -8.12 -6.66
N PHE A 7 2.39 -8.11 -5.34
CA PHE A 7 2.91 -6.95 -4.62
C PHE A 7 4.44 -6.87 -4.69
N ASP A 8 5.12 -8.02 -4.62
CA ASP A 8 6.57 -8.09 -4.75
C ASP A 8 7.05 -7.48 -6.07
N LYS A 9 6.34 -7.77 -7.16
CA LYS A 9 6.66 -7.22 -8.49
C LYS A 9 6.59 -5.71 -8.55
N LEU A 10 5.80 -5.10 -7.67
CA LEU A 10 5.68 -3.63 -7.58
C LEU A 10 6.70 -3.02 -6.62
N GLY A 11 7.51 -3.85 -5.95
CA GLY A 11 8.52 -3.38 -5.02
C GLY A 11 8.09 -3.35 -3.57
N PHE A 12 6.98 -4.01 -3.23
CA PHE A 12 6.51 -4.09 -1.85
C PHE A 12 7.16 -5.26 -1.11
N TRP A 13 7.51 -5.03 0.15
CA TRP A 13 7.92 -6.10 1.05
C TRP A 13 6.69 -6.71 1.72
N GLU A 14 6.87 -7.89 2.30
CA GLU A 14 5.82 -8.63 2.98
C GLU A 14 6.15 -8.74 4.46
N ASP A 15 5.16 -8.54 5.32
CA ASP A 15 5.32 -8.70 6.76
C ASP A 15 4.05 -9.34 7.33
N GLU A 16 4.15 -9.84 8.54
CA GLU A 16 3.06 -10.50 9.24
C GLU A 16 2.78 -9.80 10.56
N THR A 17 1.51 -9.49 10.84
CA THR A 17 1.15 -8.89 12.11
C THR A 17 1.04 -9.99 13.17
N PRO A 18 1.86 -9.97 14.24
CA PRO A 18 1.89 -11.08 15.21
C PRO A 18 0.56 -11.30 15.92
N GLU A 19 -0.17 -10.23 16.20
CA GLU A 19 -1.42 -10.30 16.97
C GLU A 19 -2.58 -10.86 16.16
N GLU A 20 -2.68 -10.49 14.88
CA GLU A 20 -3.80 -10.87 14.03
C GLU A 20 -3.45 -11.98 13.05
N ASN A 21 -2.17 -12.29 12.93
CA ASN A 21 -1.65 -13.33 12.05
C ASN A 21 -2.08 -13.11 10.58
N ILE A 22 -2.07 -11.85 10.14
CA ILE A 22 -2.36 -11.48 8.75
C ILE A 22 -1.11 -10.97 8.06
N THR A 23 -1.03 -11.19 6.75
CA THR A 23 0.03 -10.67 5.92
C THR A 23 -0.31 -9.25 5.47
N VAL A 24 0.64 -8.34 5.61
CA VAL A 24 0.53 -6.98 5.10
C VAL A 24 1.68 -6.72 4.14
N TYR A 25 1.48 -5.81 3.22
CA TYR A 25 2.51 -5.42 2.26
C TYR A 25 2.89 -3.97 2.52
N GLY A 26 4.15 -3.64 2.32
CA GLY A 26 4.59 -2.28 2.57
C GLY A 26 5.73 -1.84 1.68
N MET A 27 6.09 -0.58 1.78
CA MET A 27 7.18 0.00 1.03
C MET A 27 7.79 1.13 1.83
N ASP A 28 9.15 1.20 1.81
CA ASP A 28 9.88 2.24 2.53
C ASP A 28 10.08 3.47 1.65
N PHE A 29 9.98 4.65 2.28
CA PHE A 29 10.18 5.95 1.64
C PHE A 29 11.09 6.78 2.56
N GLY A 30 12.38 6.46 2.55
CA GLY A 30 13.32 7.10 3.46
C GLY A 30 13.09 6.64 4.89
N THR A 31 12.75 7.55 5.79
CA THR A 31 12.44 7.22 7.20
C THR A 31 10.99 6.80 7.40
N ASP A 32 10.12 7.13 6.45
CA ASP A 32 8.70 6.78 6.52
C ASP A 32 8.44 5.48 5.78
N TYR A 33 7.28 4.89 6.02
CA TYR A 33 6.86 3.70 5.27
C TYR A 33 5.34 3.69 5.12
N ILE A 34 4.86 2.91 4.14
CA ILE A 34 3.42 2.68 3.97
C ILE A 34 3.11 1.20 4.15
N MET A 35 1.89 0.92 4.55
CA MET A 35 1.36 -0.45 4.63
C MET A 35 0.04 -0.52 3.87
N LEU A 36 -0.19 -1.65 3.22
CA LEU A 36 -1.38 -1.92 2.43
C LEU A 36 -2.24 -2.97 3.13
N THR A 37 -3.52 -2.67 3.25
CA THR A 37 -4.52 -3.63 3.73
C THR A 37 -5.75 -3.51 2.84
N ASP A 38 -6.73 -4.40 3.01
CA ASP A 38 -8.04 -4.24 2.39
C ASP A 38 -8.91 -3.29 3.24
N ASP A 39 -10.15 -3.10 2.84
CA ASP A 39 -11.09 -2.22 3.54
C ASP A 39 -11.50 -2.73 4.92
N LEU A 40 -11.16 -3.97 5.24
CA LEU A 40 -11.42 -4.58 6.55
C LEU A 40 -10.16 -4.68 7.42
N GLY A 41 -9.05 -4.09 6.97
CA GLY A 41 -7.79 -4.13 7.70
C GLY A 41 -7.06 -5.47 7.59
N LYS A 42 -7.39 -6.28 6.59
CA LYS A 42 -6.80 -7.60 6.37
C LYS A 42 -5.94 -7.63 5.11
N THR A 43 -5.35 -8.79 4.82
CA THR A 43 -4.54 -8.98 3.62
C THR A 43 -5.37 -8.71 2.36
N PRO A 44 -4.93 -7.82 1.46
CA PRO A 44 -5.64 -7.59 0.20
C PRO A 44 -5.57 -8.84 -0.68
N THR A 45 -6.71 -9.39 -1.04
CA THR A 45 -6.78 -10.59 -1.88
C THR A 45 -7.65 -10.42 -3.11
N ASP A 46 -8.57 -9.44 -3.10
CA ASP A 46 -9.48 -9.20 -4.21
C ASP A 46 -9.01 -7.97 -4.99
N GLU A 47 -8.62 -8.16 -6.24
CA GLU A 47 -8.09 -7.10 -7.10
C GLU A 47 -9.12 -6.03 -7.45
N LYS A 48 -10.41 -6.29 -7.23
CA LYS A 48 -11.50 -5.36 -7.52
C LYS A 48 -11.95 -4.55 -6.32
N LYS A 49 -11.44 -4.87 -5.13
CA LYS A 49 -11.80 -4.16 -3.91
C LYS A 49 -10.81 -3.05 -3.60
N PHE A 50 -11.22 -2.13 -2.74
CA PHE A 50 -10.38 -1.04 -2.28
C PHE A 50 -9.11 -1.57 -1.61
N ILE A 51 -8.03 -0.85 -1.82
CA ILE A 51 -6.78 -1.07 -1.09
C ILE A 51 -6.54 0.16 -0.23
N VAL A 52 -6.43 -0.05 1.07
CA VAL A 52 -6.15 1.03 2.02
C VAL A 52 -4.63 1.19 2.15
N VAL A 53 -4.16 2.41 1.96
CA VAL A 53 -2.75 2.77 2.13
C VAL A 53 -2.64 3.61 3.40
N ALA A 54 -1.85 3.16 4.35
CA ALA A 54 -1.58 3.90 5.58
C ALA A 54 -0.10 4.21 5.67
N ALA A 55 0.24 5.45 5.94
CA ALA A 55 1.63 5.89 6.06
C ALA A 55 2.01 6.14 7.51
N TYR A 56 3.24 5.79 7.86
CA TYR A 56 3.77 5.89 9.21
C TYR A 56 5.19 6.48 9.17
N ASP A 57 5.59 7.13 10.25
CA ASP A 57 6.96 7.63 10.38
C ASP A 57 7.86 6.57 11.03
N ASP A 58 9.13 6.92 11.29
CA ASP A 58 10.11 6.01 11.85
C ASP A 58 9.84 5.63 13.32
N ALA A 59 8.90 6.32 13.97
CA ALA A 59 8.44 5.97 15.32
C ALA A 59 7.12 5.20 15.29
N ASP A 60 6.71 4.70 14.12
CA ASP A 60 5.47 3.97 13.87
C ASP A 60 4.22 4.80 14.17
N CYS A 61 4.32 6.12 14.06
CA CYS A 61 3.18 7.01 14.22
C CYS A 61 2.46 7.21 12.89
N PHE A 62 1.14 7.08 12.91
CA PHE A 62 0.31 7.25 11.72
C PHE A 62 0.39 8.69 11.21
N LEU A 63 0.62 8.85 9.91
CA LEU A 63 0.72 10.16 9.26
C LEU A 63 -0.53 10.48 8.43
N TRP A 64 -0.92 9.57 7.54
CA TRP A 64 -2.08 9.76 6.67
C TRP A 64 -2.51 8.43 6.09
N GLY A 65 -3.74 8.39 5.57
CA GLY A 65 -4.27 7.21 4.91
C GLY A 65 -5.09 7.61 3.69
N VAL A 66 -5.09 6.76 2.68
CA VAL A 66 -5.94 6.92 1.49
C VAL A 66 -6.50 5.55 1.10
N GLU A 67 -7.60 5.56 0.34
CA GLU A 67 -8.17 4.36 -0.23
C GLU A 67 -7.97 4.40 -1.74
N LEU A 68 -7.34 3.36 -2.29
CA LEU A 68 -7.24 3.19 -3.73
C LEU A 68 -8.44 2.40 -4.21
N LYS A 69 -8.94 2.73 -5.39
CA LYS A 69 -10.13 2.10 -5.96
C LYS A 69 -9.97 0.57 -6.04
N ASP A 70 -8.81 0.11 -6.52
CA ASP A 70 -8.55 -1.31 -6.74
C ASP A 70 -7.05 -1.52 -6.96
N PHE A 71 -6.65 -2.76 -7.20
CA PHE A 71 -5.26 -3.10 -7.46
C PHE A 71 -4.74 -2.45 -8.76
N ALA A 72 -5.59 -2.29 -9.77
CA ALA A 72 -5.18 -1.65 -11.03
C ALA A 72 -4.74 -0.21 -10.80
N ALA A 73 -5.42 0.52 -9.91
CA ALA A 73 -5.02 1.89 -9.55
C ALA A 73 -3.63 1.92 -8.90
N LEU A 74 -3.36 0.98 -7.99
CA LEU A 74 -2.03 0.86 -7.37
C LEU A 74 -0.97 0.54 -8.41
N LYS A 75 -1.26 -0.39 -9.31
CA LYS A 75 -0.36 -0.81 -10.36
C LYS A 75 0.00 0.35 -11.30
N GLU A 76 -0.98 1.17 -11.67
CA GLU A 76 -0.76 2.36 -12.49
C GLU A 76 0.17 3.36 -11.82
N LEU A 77 -0.03 3.63 -10.54
CA LEU A 77 0.81 4.55 -9.79
C LEU A 77 2.25 4.03 -9.70
N CYS A 78 2.40 2.73 -9.44
CA CYS A 78 3.73 2.11 -9.37
C CYS A 78 4.43 2.03 -10.73
N ALA A 79 3.67 1.99 -11.82
CA ALA A 79 4.24 2.03 -13.17
C ALA A 79 4.69 3.44 -13.56
N ALA A 80 4.00 4.46 -13.07
CA ALA A 80 4.30 5.86 -13.39
C ALA A 80 5.45 6.45 -12.56
N HIS A 81 5.73 5.89 -11.39
CA HIS A 81 6.72 6.40 -10.45
C HIS A 81 7.58 5.27 -9.90
N ALA A 82 8.85 5.54 -9.66
CA ALA A 82 9.77 4.53 -9.14
C ALA A 82 9.41 4.11 -7.71
N ALA A 83 9.61 2.84 -7.41
CA ALA A 83 9.39 2.30 -6.06
C ALA A 83 10.24 3.06 -5.04
N GLY A 84 9.63 3.44 -3.91
CA GLY A 84 10.31 4.17 -2.84
C GLY A 84 10.63 5.62 -3.15
N SER A 85 10.17 6.14 -4.29
CA SER A 85 10.45 7.53 -4.68
C SER A 85 9.50 8.52 -4.00
N ALA A 86 9.98 9.76 -3.83
CA ALA A 86 9.15 10.83 -3.29
C ALA A 86 7.93 11.11 -4.19
N GLU A 87 8.08 10.93 -5.50
CA GLU A 87 7.01 11.12 -6.47
C GLU A 87 5.90 10.09 -6.27
N LEU A 88 6.26 8.83 -6.03
CA LEU A 88 5.26 7.79 -5.75
C LEU A 88 4.53 8.07 -4.45
N LEU A 89 5.26 8.46 -3.41
CA LEU A 89 4.66 8.77 -2.11
C LEU A 89 3.64 9.90 -2.24
N GLU A 90 3.99 10.96 -2.96
CA GLU A 90 3.09 12.10 -3.18
C GLU A 90 1.88 11.70 -4.02
N ALA A 91 2.07 10.88 -5.05
CA ALA A 91 0.97 10.38 -5.88
C ALA A 91 -0.02 9.55 -5.07
N LEU A 92 0.47 8.73 -4.15
CA LEU A 92 -0.37 7.95 -3.25
C LEU A 92 -1.12 8.86 -2.27
N ARG A 93 -0.40 9.78 -1.65
CA ARG A 93 -0.98 10.68 -0.64
C ARG A 93 -2.09 11.56 -1.21
N THR A 94 -1.96 11.97 -2.46
CA THR A 94 -2.93 12.87 -3.10
C THR A 94 -3.97 12.14 -3.95
N TYR A 95 -3.92 10.81 -3.97
CA TYR A 95 -4.90 10.02 -4.73
C TYR A 95 -6.32 10.26 -4.21
N LYS A 96 -7.24 10.40 -5.15
CA LYS A 96 -8.68 10.55 -4.82
C LYS A 96 -9.48 9.51 -5.59
N LEU A 97 -10.46 8.92 -4.90
CA LEU A 97 -11.34 7.95 -5.53
C LEU A 97 -12.12 8.62 -6.68
N PRO A 98 -12.24 7.95 -7.83
CA PRO A 98 -13.08 8.47 -8.92
C PRO A 98 -14.54 8.51 -8.48
N LYS A 99 -15.22 9.51 -8.96
CA LYS A 99 -16.66 9.68 -8.67
C LYS A 99 -17.51 8.88 -9.63
#